data_78d56e161d94c68f4fb9d9972057db0a
#
_entry.id   78d56e161d94c68f4fb9d9972057db0a
#
_cell.length_a   1.000
_cell.length_b   1.000
_cell.length_c   1.000
_cell.angle_alpha   90.00
_cell.angle_beta   90.00
_cell.angle_gamma   90.00
#
_symmetry.space_group_name_H-M   'P 1'
#
loop_
_entity.id
_entity.type
_entity.pdbx_description
1 polymer ?
#
loop_
_entity_poly.entity_id
_entity_poly.type
_entity_poly.pdbx_seq_one_letter_code
_entity_poly.pdbx_strand_id
1 'polypeptide(L)'
;MIEIVVLIFGLLIGIILCYVYLKERLAVQFERWKAEFEEKIRQEILERSRAALKGRIGEQLAPLLPMFKHEPADARFLGSPVDYVVFDGYKDGNPRSVTFIDVKTGKTATLSKMERKLKLVIDQGKVRWETIHMGALEGE
;
A
#
# COMPACT_ATOMS: atom_id res chain seq x y z
N MET A 1 16.60 65.82 -33.04
CA MET A 1 16.88 64.47 -33.56
C MET A 1 17.68 63.62 -32.52
N ILE A 2 18.76 64.11 -31.94
CA ILE A 2 19.59 63.39 -30.94
C ILE A 2 18.81 63.04 -29.70
N GLU A 3 17.95 63.91 -29.19
CA GLU A 3 17.14 63.68 -28.01
C GLU A 3 16.18 62.50 -28.18
N ILE A 4 15.56 62.32 -29.32
CA ILE A 4 14.67 61.24 -29.66
C ILE A 4 15.44 59.91 -29.70
N VAL A 5 16.64 59.88 -30.23
CA VAL A 5 17.50 58.68 -30.27
C VAL A 5 17.93 58.24 -28.86
N VAL A 6 18.30 59.22 -28.02
CA VAL A 6 18.64 58.89 -26.59
C VAL A 6 17.46 58.37 -25.85
N LEU A 7 16.26 58.90 -26.07
CA LEU A 7 15.03 58.40 -25.44
C LEU A 7 14.69 56.95 -25.85
N ILE A 8 14.79 56.64 -27.14
CA ILE A 8 14.59 55.30 -27.69
C ILE A 8 15.62 54.32 -27.11
N PHE A 9 16.89 54.74 -27.04
CA PHE A 9 17.94 53.88 -26.51
C PHE A 9 17.75 53.60 -25.01
N GLY A 10 17.35 54.59 -24.22
CA GLY A 10 17.01 54.42 -22.81
C GLY A 10 15.81 53.47 -22.58
N LEU A 11 14.79 53.61 -23.44
CA LEU A 11 13.61 52.73 -23.40
C LEU A 11 14.00 51.26 -23.69
N LEU A 12 14.82 51.02 -24.71
CA LEU A 12 15.29 49.68 -25.07
C LEU A 12 16.11 49.05 -23.94
N ILE A 13 17.02 49.79 -23.32
CA ILE A 13 17.77 49.29 -22.15
C ILE A 13 16.85 48.96 -21.00
N GLY A 14 15.86 49.81 -20.70
CA GLY A 14 14.89 49.56 -19.65
C GLY A 14 14.08 48.28 -19.88
N ILE A 15 13.64 48.03 -21.12
CA ILE A 15 12.93 46.80 -21.50
C ILE A 15 13.82 45.58 -21.32
N ILE A 16 15.07 45.63 -21.75
CA ILE A 16 16.03 44.51 -21.60
C ILE A 16 16.28 44.19 -20.13
N LEU A 17 16.53 45.21 -19.32
CA LEU A 17 16.76 45.00 -17.87
C LEU A 17 15.52 44.42 -17.18
N CYS A 18 14.34 44.94 -17.53
CA CYS A 18 13.07 44.37 -16.97
C CYS A 18 12.87 42.93 -17.40
N TYR A 19 13.15 42.59 -18.66
CA TYR A 19 13.05 41.21 -19.15
C TYR A 19 14.02 40.28 -18.43
N VAL A 20 15.28 40.65 -18.25
CA VAL A 20 16.27 39.84 -17.52
C VAL A 20 15.85 39.63 -16.08
N TYR A 21 15.43 40.71 -15.41
CA TYR A 21 14.96 40.64 -14.02
C TYR A 21 13.76 39.71 -13.83
N LEU A 22 12.75 39.82 -14.71
CA LEU A 22 11.57 38.97 -14.68
C LEU A 22 11.91 37.49 -14.95
N LYS A 23 12.78 37.26 -15.94
CA LYS A 23 13.23 35.88 -16.25
C LYS A 23 13.93 35.20 -15.08
N GLU A 24 14.84 35.89 -14.41
CA GLU A 24 15.53 35.34 -13.24
C GLU A 24 14.58 35.10 -12.08
N ARG A 25 13.66 36.01 -11.83
CA ARG A 25 12.67 35.87 -10.76
C ARG A 25 11.73 34.67 -10.99
N LEU A 26 11.27 34.51 -12.22
CA LEU A 26 10.42 33.36 -12.60
C LEU A 26 11.19 32.04 -12.51
N ALA A 27 12.43 31.99 -12.91
CA ALA A 27 13.27 30.80 -12.80
C ALA A 27 13.43 30.36 -11.33
N VAL A 28 13.74 31.28 -10.43
CA VAL A 28 13.87 30.99 -8.99
C VAL A 28 12.55 30.53 -8.39
N GLN A 29 11.42 31.12 -8.76
CA GLN A 29 10.10 30.69 -8.29
C GLN A 29 9.77 29.28 -8.79
N PHE A 30 10.09 28.97 -10.04
CA PHE A 30 9.86 27.65 -10.62
C PHE A 30 10.69 26.57 -9.92
N GLU A 31 11.97 26.82 -9.65
CA GLU A 31 12.84 25.89 -8.92
C GLU A 31 12.35 25.64 -7.48
N ARG A 32 11.89 26.68 -6.79
CA ARG A 32 11.29 26.52 -5.45
C ARG A 32 10.01 25.67 -5.49
N TRP A 33 9.13 25.98 -6.42
CA TRP A 33 7.89 25.22 -6.60
C TRP A 33 8.18 23.75 -6.91
N LYS A 34 9.15 23.47 -7.77
CA LYS A 34 9.58 22.12 -8.13
C LYS A 34 10.12 21.36 -6.89
N ALA A 35 10.98 22.00 -6.12
CA ALA A 35 11.53 21.39 -4.91
C ALA A 35 10.45 21.07 -3.85
N GLU A 36 9.50 21.99 -3.64
CA GLU A 36 8.36 21.76 -2.74
C GLU A 36 7.44 20.65 -3.24
N PHE A 37 7.23 20.55 -4.54
CA PHE A 37 6.40 19.50 -5.14
C PHE A 37 7.06 18.13 -5.04
N GLU A 38 8.36 18.03 -5.32
CA GLU A 38 9.13 16.79 -5.15
C GLU A 38 9.13 16.30 -3.70
N GLU A 39 9.27 17.21 -2.73
CA GLU A 39 9.24 16.85 -1.31
C GLU A 39 7.86 16.35 -0.88
N LYS A 40 6.78 16.99 -1.33
CA LYS A 40 5.41 16.51 -1.06
C LYS A 40 5.17 15.11 -1.60
N ILE A 41 5.57 14.84 -2.84
CA ILE A 41 5.44 13.50 -3.45
C ILE A 41 6.25 12.49 -2.65
N ARG A 42 7.47 12.83 -2.28
CA ARG A 42 8.33 11.94 -1.48
C ARG A 42 7.68 11.58 -0.14
N GLN A 43 7.15 12.57 0.58
CA GLN A 43 6.46 12.36 1.85
C GLN A 43 5.22 11.47 1.68
N GLU A 44 4.39 11.73 0.67
CA GLU A 44 3.20 10.92 0.38
C GLU A 44 3.55 9.46 0.07
N ILE A 45 4.59 9.21 -0.73
CA ILE A 45 5.07 7.86 -1.03
C ILE A 45 5.57 7.16 0.24
N LEU A 46 6.32 7.87 1.09
CA LEU A 46 6.83 7.33 2.35
C LEU A 46 5.70 6.97 3.33
N GLU A 47 4.69 7.82 3.46
CA GLU A 47 3.55 7.56 4.32
C GLU A 47 2.72 6.36 3.84
N ARG A 48 2.46 6.26 2.54
CA ARG A 48 1.78 5.11 1.94
C ARG A 48 2.57 3.81 2.15
N SER A 49 3.88 3.85 1.96
CA SER A 49 4.76 2.69 2.17
C SER A 49 4.79 2.26 3.65
N ARG A 50 4.86 3.21 4.58
CA ARG A 50 4.80 2.94 6.02
C ARG A 50 3.46 2.33 6.44
N ALA A 51 2.35 2.85 5.91
CA ALA A 51 1.02 2.32 6.21
C ALA A 51 0.85 0.88 5.69
N ALA A 52 1.31 0.61 4.46
CA ALA A 52 1.28 -0.74 3.88
C ALA A 52 2.17 -1.72 4.66
N LEU A 53 3.37 -1.29 5.08
CA LEU A 53 4.26 -2.12 5.89
C LEU A 53 3.66 -2.42 7.27
N LYS A 54 3.08 -1.42 7.92
CA LYS A 54 2.39 -1.59 9.21
C LYS A 54 1.22 -2.56 9.11
N GLY A 55 0.47 -2.52 8.01
CA GLY A 55 -0.60 -3.49 7.73
C GLY A 55 -0.06 -4.92 7.67
N ARG A 56 0.93 -5.18 6.82
CA ARG A 56 1.54 -6.52 6.67
C ARG A 56 2.15 -7.07 7.96
N ILE A 57 2.86 -6.23 8.71
CA ILE A 57 3.42 -6.63 10.02
C ILE A 57 2.28 -6.99 10.98
N GLY A 58 1.20 -6.18 11.02
CA GLY A 58 0.03 -6.45 11.85
C GLY A 58 -0.65 -7.76 11.50
N GLU A 59 -0.79 -8.06 10.21
CA GLU A 59 -1.33 -9.34 9.73
C GLU A 59 -0.46 -10.52 10.18
N GLN A 60 0.86 -10.47 10.00
CA GLN A 60 1.78 -11.55 10.36
C GLN A 60 1.93 -11.76 11.88
N LEU A 61 1.77 -10.71 12.67
CA LEU A 61 1.86 -10.78 14.14
C LEU A 61 0.52 -11.03 14.82
N ALA A 62 -0.59 -11.13 14.07
CA ALA A 62 -1.93 -11.30 14.63
C ALA A 62 -2.04 -12.46 15.62
N PRO A 63 -1.42 -13.65 15.39
CA PRO A 63 -1.49 -14.77 16.35
C PRO A 63 -0.85 -14.48 17.71
N LEU A 64 0.02 -13.47 17.82
CA LEU A 64 0.69 -13.08 19.06
C LEU A 64 -0.09 -12.01 19.83
N LEU A 65 -1.16 -11.47 19.26
CA LEU A 65 -1.94 -10.41 19.87
C LEU A 65 -3.01 -10.97 20.82
N PRO A 66 -3.32 -10.29 21.94
CA PRO A 66 -4.32 -10.74 22.91
C PRO A 66 -5.74 -10.95 22.34
N MET A 67 -6.04 -10.32 21.20
CA MET A 67 -7.32 -10.44 20.49
C MET A 67 -7.44 -11.73 19.66
N PHE A 68 -6.34 -12.42 19.41
CA PHE A 68 -6.33 -13.70 18.72
C PHE A 68 -6.72 -14.80 19.70
N LYS A 69 -7.94 -15.32 19.56
CA LYS A 69 -8.55 -16.24 20.54
C LYS A 69 -8.28 -17.73 20.25
N HIS A 70 -7.39 -18.01 19.33
CA HIS A 70 -7.01 -19.37 18.95
C HIS A 70 -5.60 -19.69 19.42
N GLU A 71 -5.25 -20.97 19.47
CA GLU A 71 -3.88 -21.41 19.74
C GLU A 71 -2.98 -21.03 18.55
N PRO A 72 -1.93 -20.21 18.75
CA PRO A 72 -1.05 -19.78 17.66
C PRO A 72 -0.40 -20.95 16.92
N ALA A 73 -0.12 -22.07 17.60
CA ALA A 73 0.49 -23.25 17.00
C ALA A 73 -0.44 -23.96 16.00
N ASP A 74 -1.74 -23.78 16.10
CA ASP A 74 -2.76 -24.31 15.19
C ASP A 74 -3.00 -23.42 13.97
N ALA A 75 -2.47 -22.18 13.99
CA ALA A 75 -2.65 -21.21 12.92
C ALA A 75 -1.63 -21.37 11.81
N ARG A 76 -2.06 -21.20 10.56
CA ARG A 76 -1.23 -21.17 9.36
C ARG A 76 -1.51 -19.91 8.58
N PHE A 77 -0.45 -19.15 8.27
CA PHE A 77 -0.54 -17.95 7.45
C PHE A 77 -0.72 -18.33 5.99
N LEU A 78 -1.71 -17.72 5.32
CA LEU A 78 -2.01 -17.88 3.91
C LEU A 78 -1.71 -16.60 3.11
N GLY A 79 -2.05 -15.44 3.67
CA GLY A 79 -1.80 -14.12 3.09
C GLY A 79 -2.95 -13.58 2.26
N SER A 80 -3.45 -14.29 1.27
CA SER A 80 -4.59 -13.86 0.44
C SER A 80 -5.32 -15.08 -0.11
N PRO A 81 -6.64 -15.07 -0.21
CA PRO A 81 -7.63 -14.00 0.09
C PRO A 81 -8.06 -13.91 1.57
N VAL A 82 -7.53 -14.73 2.43
CA VAL A 82 -7.67 -14.70 3.90
C VAL A 82 -6.29 -14.81 4.52
N ASP A 83 -6.08 -14.18 5.67
CA ASP A 83 -4.74 -14.10 6.26
C ASP A 83 -4.32 -15.41 6.92
N TYR A 84 -5.24 -16.08 7.60
CA TYR A 84 -4.95 -17.33 8.31
C TYR A 84 -6.03 -18.38 8.12
N VAL A 85 -5.60 -19.64 8.22
CA VAL A 85 -6.45 -20.77 8.54
C VAL A 85 -5.99 -21.35 9.88
N VAL A 86 -6.93 -21.62 10.77
CA VAL A 86 -6.68 -22.26 12.07
C VAL A 86 -7.31 -23.63 12.07
N PHE A 87 -6.52 -24.63 12.40
CA PHE A 87 -6.95 -26.03 12.59
C PHE A 87 -7.06 -26.31 14.08
N ASP A 88 -8.16 -25.87 14.70
CA ASP A 88 -8.32 -25.95 16.16
C ASP A 88 -8.14 -27.38 16.67
N GLY A 89 -7.19 -27.59 17.59
CA GLY A 89 -6.84 -28.87 18.15
C GLY A 89 -5.83 -29.70 17.36
N TYR A 90 -5.24 -29.11 16.29
CA TYR A 90 -4.22 -29.81 15.52
C TYR A 90 -2.96 -30.11 16.34
N LYS A 91 -2.53 -29.19 17.18
CA LYS A 91 -1.39 -29.35 18.09
C LYS A 91 -1.55 -30.55 19.00
N ASP A 92 -2.78 -30.84 19.45
CA ASP A 92 -3.11 -31.90 20.36
C ASP A 92 -3.45 -33.21 19.64
N GLY A 93 -3.31 -33.27 18.32
CA GLY A 93 -3.68 -34.44 17.51
C GLY A 93 -5.19 -34.70 17.43
N ASN A 94 -6.02 -33.73 17.84
CA ASN A 94 -7.48 -33.87 17.86
C ASN A 94 -8.15 -32.66 17.19
N PRO A 95 -8.12 -32.55 15.85
CA PRO A 95 -8.75 -31.45 15.12
C PRO A 95 -10.27 -31.42 15.37
N ARG A 96 -10.79 -30.25 15.71
CA ARG A 96 -12.21 -30.01 16.02
C ARG A 96 -12.92 -29.15 15.05
N SER A 97 -12.20 -28.12 14.52
CA SER A 97 -12.76 -27.18 13.57
C SER A 97 -11.68 -26.55 12.69
N VAL A 98 -12.11 -25.97 11.59
CA VAL A 98 -11.26 -25.17 10.71
C VAL A 98 -11.86 -23.76 10.63
N THR A 99 -11.07 -22.76 11.03
CA THR A 99 -11.50 -21.36 11.06
C THR A 99 -10.65 -20.54 10.11
N PHE A 100 -11.30 -19.77 9.23
CA PHE A 100 -10.63 -18.81 8.36
C PHE A 100 -10.66 -17.43 9.00
N ILE A 101 -9.51 -16.77 9.08
CA ILE A 101 -9.34 -15.48 9.75
C ILE A 101 -8.82 -14.46 8.75
N ASP A 102 -9.47 -13.31 8.73
CA ASP A 102 -9.04 -12.12 8.04
C ASP A 102 -8.73 -11.04 9.08
N VAL A 103 -7.52 -10.50 9.04
CA VAL A 103 -7.00 -9.52 10.00
C VAL A 103 -7.17 -8.12 9.44
N LYS A 104 -7.92 -7.28 10.12
CA LYS A 104 -8.15 -5.89 9.70
C LYS A 104 -7.45 -4.93 10.65
N THR A 105 -6.61 -4.08 10.09
CA THR A 105 -5.91 -3.02 10.81
C THR A 105 -6.60 -1.67 10.58
N GLY A 106 -6.89 -0.95 11.68
CA GLY A 106 -7.54 0.36 11.65
C GLY A 106 -9.05 0.33 11.90
N LYS A 107 -9.57 1.49 12.35
CA LYS A 107 -10.98 1.62 12.80
C LYS A 107 -12.02 1.51 11.68
N THR A 108 -11.64 1.77 10.43
CA THR A 108 -12.53 1.79 9.26
C THR A 108 -12.33 0.60 8.32
N ALA A 109 -11.45 -0.33 8.69
CA ALA A 109 -11.14 -1.49 7.86
C ALA A 109 -12.35 -2.43 7.78
N THR A 110 -12.80 -2.70 6.56
CA THR A 110 -13.94 -3.56 6.25
C THR A 110 -13.53 -4.63 5.24
N LEU A 111 -14.29 -5.73 5.20
CA LEU A 111 -14.07 -6.77 4.20
C LEU A 111 -14.21 -6.24 2.79
N SER A 112 -13.30 -6.59 1.91
CA SER A 112 -13.41 -6.34 0.47
C SER A 112 -14.61 -7.10 -0.14
N LYS A 113 -14.94 -6.78 -1.37
CA LYS A 113 -16.03 -7.45 -2.09
C LYS A 113 -15.75 -8.96 -2.26
N MET A 114 -14.50 -9.34 -2.48
CA MET A 114 -14.10 -10.75 -2.65
C MET A 114 -14.12 -11.50 -1.33
N GLU A 115 -13.58 -10.93 -0.27
CA GLU A 115 -13.60 -11.52 1.08
C GLU A 115 -15.01 -11.77 1.58
N ARG A 116 -15.95 -10.83 1.36
CA ARG A 116 -17.38 -11.05 1.67
C ARG A 116 -17.98 -12.22 0.92
N LYS A 117 -17.68 -12.39 -0.38
CA LYS A 117 -18.16 -13.53 -1.16
C LYS A 117 -17.58 -14.83 -0.64
N LEU A 118 -16.28 -14.86 -0.33
CA LEU A 118 -15.61 -16.03 0.20
C LEU A 118 -16.18 -16.41 1.56
N LYS A 119 -16.38 -15.43 2.45
CA LYS A 119 -17.05 -15.65 3.74
C LYS A 119 -18.40 -16.34 3.57
N LEU A 120 -19.23 -15.89 2.63
CA LEU A 120 -20.53 -16.51 2.36
C LEU A 120 -20.40 -17.97 1.90
N VAL A 121 -19.41 -18.31 1.08
CA VAL A 121 -19.14 -19.69 0.63
C VAL A 121 -18.74 -20.56 1.80
N ILE A 122 -17.91 -20.06 2.71
CA ILE A 122 -17.47 -20.76 3.92
C ILE A 122 -18.65 -20.93 4.89
N ASP A 123 -19.42 -19.88 5.17
CA ASP A 123 -20.60 -19.91 6.05
C ASP A 123 -21.67 -20.88 5.55
N GLN A 124 -21.74 -21.13 4.23
CA GLN A 124 -22.63 -22.14 3.61
C GLN A 124 -22.08 -23.56 3.65
N GLY A 125 -20.93 -23.79 4.29
CA GLY A 125 -20.30 -25.11 4.38
C GLY A 125 -19.78 -25.65 3.04
N LYS A 126 -19.54 -24.78 2.03
CA LYS A 126 -19.04 -25.16 0.70
C LYS A 126 -17.51 -25.31 0.71
N VAL A 127 -16.98 -25.97 1.73
CA VAL A 127 -15.57 -26.34 1.88
C VAL A 127 -15.46 -27.85 1.72
N ARG A 128 -14.47 -28.32 0.96
CA ARG A 128 -14.28 -29.73 0.64
C ARG A 128 -12.85 -30.16 0.91
N TRP A 129 -12.67 -31.45 1.17
CA TRP A 129 -11.37 -32.10 1.17
C TRP A 129 -11.18 -32.85 -0.15
N GLU A 130 -10.02 -32.72 -0.78
CA GLU A 130 -9.65 -33.46 -1.96
C GLU A 130 -8.21 -33.98 -1.80
N THR A 131 -7.99 -35.23 -2.15
CA THR A 131 -6.67 -35.85 -2.14
C THR A 131 -6.26 -36.16 -3.57
N ILE A 132 -5.15 -35.59 -4.02
CA ILE A 132 -4.56 -35.88 -5.32
C ILE A 132 -3.42 -36.87 -5.13
N HIS A 133 -3.53 -38.04 -5.74
CA HIS A 133 -2.46 -39.02 -5.78
C HIS A 133 -1.61 -38.79 -7.04
N MET A 134 -0.40 -38.27 -6.88
CA MET A 134 0.56 -38.25 -7.97
C MET A 134 1.17 -39.62 -8.08
N GLY A 135 0.78 -40.42 -9.11
CA GLY A 135 1.49 -41.64 -9.47
C GLY A 135 2.96 -41.32 -9.75
N ALA A 136 3.85 -42.24 -9.43
CA ALA A 136 5.26 -42.11 -9.80
C ALA A 136 5.32 -41.82 -11.30
N LEU A 137 5.98 -40.73 -11.68
CA LEU A 137 6.39 -40.49 -13.05
C LEU A 137 7.48 -41.54 -13.30
N GLU A 138 7.06 -42.75 -13.68
CA GLU A 138 7.98 -43.76 -14.22
C GLU A 138 8.46 -43.20 -15.54
N GLY A 139 9.67 -42.68 -15.50
CA GLY A 139 10.40 -42.29 -16.71
C GLY A 139 10.77 -43.57 -17.49
N GLU A 140 10.29 -43.66 -18.71
CA GLU A 140 10.93 -44.44 -19.74
C GLU A 140 12.27 -43.83 -20.16
#